data_b16083a3c5a8ff75af205938389619ce
#
_entry.id   b16083a3c5a8ff75af205938389619ce
#
_cell.length_a   1.000
_cell.length_b   1.000
_cell.length_c   1.000
_cell.angle_alpha   90.00
_cell.angle_beta   90.00
_cell.angle_gamma   90.00
#
_symmetry.space_group_name_H-M   'P 1'
#
loop_
_entity.id
_entity.type
_entity.pdbx_description
1 polymer ?
#
loop_
_entity_poly.entity_id
_entity_poly.type
_entity_poly.pdbx_seq_one_letter_code
_entity_poly.pdbx_strand_id
1 'polypeptide(L)'
;MSVNTKILNVDLGDKSYPIYIGTDLLSSKSILTKHIQGKQVMIVTNTTIAPLYLEKLKAVLEGFNVESVVLPDGEKFKTLETLNKVFDALMKAKFDRSSTLVALGGGVVGDITGFAAASYQRGVNFIQIPTTLLSQVDSSVGGKTGVNHELGKNMVGAFYQPKAVIIDADTLDTLSNQEYSAGMAEVIKYGFLGNADFLSMLEVNIESIMSRKKDLIIEIIFNSCKDKARIVALDEFERGKRALLNLGHTFGHGIENAFGYGNYLHGEAISIGMVMAAYLSMDEGHLSHEDVLRVESILSKADLPIDIKKSIDRAVFYTHPEPTRPY
;
A
#
# COMPACT_ATOMS: atom_id res chain seq x y z
N MET A 1 -18.94 -17.88 -3.57
CA MET A 1 -18.23 -16.95 -2.72
C MET A 1 -17.50 -17.78 -1.69
N SER A 2 -16.21 -17.57 -1.50
CA SER A 2 -15.49 -18.21 -0.38
C SER A 2 -16.16 -17.79 0.93
N VAL A 3 -16.22 -18.68 1.89
CA VAL A 3 -17.03 -18.57 3.11
C VAL A 3 -16.68 -17.36 4.01
N ASN A 4 -15.65 -16.58 3.67
CA ASN A 4 -15.10 -15.51 4.53
C ASN A 4 -14.68 -14.25 3.74
N THR A 5 -15.47 -13.80 2.77
CA THR A 5 -15.17 -12.54 2.05
C THR A 5 -15.81 -11.36 2.77
N LYS A 6 -15.00 -10.44 3.29
CA LYS A 6 -15.46 -9.13 3.79
C LYS A 6 -15.48 -8.10 2.65
N ILE A 7 -16.45 -7.22 2.65
CA ILE A 7 -16.56 -6.13 1.67
C ILE A 7 -16.62 -4.82 2.44
N LEU A 8 -15.73 -3.90 2.09
CA LEU A 8 -15.70 -2.53 2.60
C LEU A 8 -15.91 -1.58 1.43
N ASN A 9 -16.77 -0.58 1.59
CA ASN A 9 -16.91 0.49 0.60
C ASN A 9 -16.12 1.73 1.05
N VAL A 10 -15.32 2.27 0.12
CA VAL A 10 -14.71 3.59 0.27
C VAL A 10 -15.69 4.60 -0.30
N ASP A 11 -16.24 5.45 0.55
CA ASP A 11 -17.27 6.43 0.17
C ASP A 11 -16.62 7.75 -0.28
N LEU A 12 -16.69 8.00 -1.58
CA LEU A 12 -16.16 9.20 -2.26
C LEU A 12 -17.17 9.74 -3.29
N GLY A 13 -18.49 9.59 -3.01
CA GLY A 13 -19.53 9.97 -3.95
C GLY A 13 -19.44 9.16 -5.25
N ASP A 14 -19.38 9.82 -6.39
CA ASP A 14 -19.31 9.17 -7.72
C ASP A 14 -18.03 8.36 -7.95
N LYS A 15 -17.00 8.54 -7.09
CA LYS A 15 -15.73 7.81 -7.15
C LYS A 15 -15.65 6.67 -6.13
N SER A 16 -16.75 6.37 -5.45
CA SER A 16 -16.82 5.28 -4.47
C SER A 16 -16.50 3.93 -5.10
N TYR A 17 -15.82 3.07 -4.34
CA TYR A 17 -15.44 1.75 -4.82
C TYR A 17 -15.40 0.72 -3.69
N PRO A 18 -15.64 -0.57 -4.01
CA PRO A 18 -15.54 -1.65 -3.03
C PRO A 18 -14.09 -2.15 -2.88
N ILE A 19 -13.78 -2.60 -1.65
CA ILE A 19 -12.61 -3.39 -1.32
C ILE A 19 -13.10 -4.78 -0.91
N TYR A 20 -12.72 -5.82 -1.63
CA TYR A 20 -12.97 -7.22 -1.32
C TYR A 20 -11.78 -7.79 -0.57
N ILE A 21 -11.99 -8.41 0.58
CA ILE A 21 -10.93 -8.95 1.43
C ILE A 21 -11.28 -10.39 1.81
N GLY A 22 -10.42 -11.34 1.51
CA GLY A 22 -10.67 -12.76 1.78
C GLY A 22 -9.55 -13.66 1.31
N THR A 23 -9.85 -14.94 1.16
CA THR A 23 -8.96 -15.96 0.59
C THR A 23 -9.46 -16.43 -0.75
N ASP A 24 -8.56 -16.93 -1.63
CA ASP A 24 -8.84 -17.44 -2.97
C ASP A 24 -9.63 -16.47 -3.87
N LEU A 25 -9.48 -15.16 -3.65
CA LEU A 25 -10.16 -14.15 -4.46
C LEU A 25 -9.60 -14.03 -5.87
N LEU A 26 -8.33 -14.37 -6.06
CA LEU A 26 -7.68 -14.45 -7.38
C LEU A 26 -8.29 -15.50 -8.29
N SER A 27 -9.02 -16.49 -7.75
CA SER A 27 -9.77 -17.50 -8.52
C SER A 27 -11.24 -17.09 -8.76
N SER A 28 -11.72 -16.02 -8.14
CA SER A 28 -13.12 -15.62 -8.20
C SER A 28 -13.44 -14.82 -9.47
N LYS A 29 -13.82 -15.51 -10.56
CA LYS A 29 -14.21 -14.86 -11.81
C LYS A 29 -15.33 -13.83 -11.60
N SER A 30 -16.32 -14.11 -10.76
CA SER A 30 -17.46 -13.24 -10.52
C SER A 30 -17.07 -11.90 -9.86
N ILE A 31 -16.08 -11.89 -8.96
CA ILE A 31 -15.58 -10.66 -8.33
C ILE A 31 -14.70 -9.88 -9.31
N LEU A 32 -13.75 -10.56 -9.96
CA LEU A 32 -12.80 -9.94 -10.88
C LEU A 32 -13.49 -9.28 -12.08
N THR A 33 -14.43 -9.99 -12.72
CA THR A 33 -15.05 -9.51 -13.96
C THR A 33 -16.15 -8.47 -13.73
N LYS A 34 -16.71 -8.38 -12.52
CA LYS A 34 -17.76 -7.42 -12.17
C LYS A 34 -17.36 -5.96 -12.40
N HIS A 35 -16.08 -5.65 -12.25
CA HIS A 35 -15.55 -4.29 -12.31
C HIS A 35 -14.75 -3.99 -13.59
N ILE A 36 -14.67 -4.97 -14.50
CA ILE A 36 -14.07 -4.78 -15.82
C ILE A 36 -15.09 -4.15 -16.75
N GLN A 37 -14.71 -3.04 -17.35
CA GLN A 37 -15.48 -2.38 -18.40
C GLN A 37 -14.86 -2.75 -19.76
N GLY A 38 -15.71 -2.99 -20.76
CA GLY A 38 -15.25 -3.37 -22.10
C GLY A 38 -14.75 -4.81 -22.18
N LYS A 39 -13.88 -5.07 -23.16
CA LYS A 39 -13.34 -6.40 -23.45
C LYS A 39 -11.84 -6.51 -23.35
N GLN A 40 -11.13 -5.39 -23.24
CA GLN A 40 -9.67 -5.33 -23.23
C GLN A 40 -9.17 -5.16 -21.79
N VAL A 41 -8.28 -6.06 -21.37
CA VAL A 41 -7.68 -6.06 -20.02
C VAL A 41 -6.16 -6.08 -20.14
N MET A 42 -5.50 -5.06 -19.61
CA MET A 42 -4.05 -5.02 -19.48
C MET A 42 -3.64 -5.34 -18.05
N ILE A 43 -2.99 -6.48 -17.84
CA ILE A 43 -2.41 -6.83 -16.54
C ILE A 43 -1.02 -6.21 -16.45
N VAL A 44 -0.81 -5.32 -15.48
CA VAL A 44 0.50 -4.77 -15.14
C VAL A 44 1.01 -5.47 -13.89
N THR A 45 2.18 -6.08 -13.99
CA THR A 45 2.82 -6.81 -12.90
C THR A 45 4.33 -6.62 -12.95
N ASN A 46 5.09 -7.29 -12.07
CA ASN A 46 6.55 -7.24 -12.06
C ASN A 46 7.18 -8.62 -12.15
N THR A 47 8.50 -8.67 -12.32
CA THR A 47 9.28 -9.91 -12.49
C THR A 47 9.18 -10.87 -11.30
N THR A 48 8.91 -10.39 -10.09
CA THR A 48 8.75 -11.20 -8.88
C THR A 48 7.35 -11.82 -8.79
N ILE A 49 6.31 -11.09 -9.17
CA ILE A 49 4.91 -11.48 -9.00
C ILE A 49 4.37 -12.27 -10.20
N ALA A 50 4.86 -11.96 -11.41
CA ALA A 50 4.39 -12.64 -12.63
C ALA A 50 4.50 -14.18 -12.57
N PRO A 51 5.62 -14.78 -12.14
CA PRO A 51 5.74 -16.24 -12.06
C PRO A 51 4.75 -16.88 -11.08
N LEU A 52 4.28 -16.13 -10.07
CA LEU A 52 3.42 -16.64 -9.01
C LEU A 52 1.93 -16.60 -9.38
N TYR A 53 1.49 -15.50 -10.03
CA TYR A 53 0.06 -15.20 -10.12
C TYR A 53 -0.44 -14.82 -11.51
N LEU A 54 0.43 -14.46 -12.47
CA LEU A 54 -0.01 -13.93 -13.76
C LEU A 54 -0.87 -14.92 -14.55
N GLU A 55 -0.40 -16.15 -14.68
CA GLU A 55 -1.13 -17.17 -15.47
C GLU A 55 -2.44 -17.60 -14.78
N LYS A 56 -2.47 -17.65 -13.43
CA LYS A 56 -3.70 -17.87 -12.67
C LYS A 56 -4.73 -16.78 -12.98
N LEU A 57 -4.32 -15.52 -12.98
CA LEU A 57 -5.21 -14.39 -13.25
C LEU A 57 -5.69 -14.37 -14.72
N LYS A 58 -4.80 -14.65 -15.68
CA LYS A 58 -5.18 -14.77 -17.11
C LYS A 58 -6.24 -15.84 -17.33
N ALA A 59 -6.09 -17.01 -16.72
CA ALA A 59 -7.06 -18.11 -16.84
C ALA A 59 -8.45 -17.70 -16.33
N VAL A 60 -8.52 -16.95 -15.23
CA VAL A 60 -9.81 -16.47 -14.70
C VAL A 60 -10.46 -15.42 -15.61
N LEU A 61 -9.65 -14.65 -16.34
CA LEU A 61 -10.10 -13.63 -17.28
C LEU A 61 -10.35 -14.19 -18.70
N GLU A 62 -10.43 -15.51 -18.86
CA GLU A 62 -10.81 -16.13 -20.12
C GLU A 62 -12.15 -15.56 -20.63
N GLY A 63 -12.16 -15.17 -21.92
CA GLY A 63 -13.29 -14.48 -22.58
C GLY A 63 -13.12 -12.96 -22.73
N PHE A 64 -12.02 -12.41 -22.16
CA PHE A 64 -11.54 -11.06 -22.44
C PHE A 64 -10.34 -11.09 -23.39
N ASN A 65 -10.03 -9.98 -24.03
CA ASN A 65 -8.76 -9.77 -24.72
C ASN A 65 -7.72 -9.33 -23.70
N VAL A 66 -6.94 -10.30 -23.17
CA VAL A 66 -6.01 -10.09 -22.07
C VAL A 66 -4.60 -9.99 -22.58
N GLU A 67 -3.97 -8.87 -22.32
CA GLU A 67 -2.54 -8.64 -22.53
C GLU A 67 -1.85 -8.38 -21.18
N SER A 68 -0.53 -8.47 -21.15
CA SER A 68 0.23 -8.23 -19.93
C SER A 68 1.55 -7.54 -20.19
N VAL A 69 1.95 -6.69 -19.25
CA VAL A 69 3.28 -6.07 -19.20
C VAL A 69 3.94 -6.40 -17.87
N VAL A 70 5.18 -6.93 -17.95
CA VAL A 70 5.97 -7.29 -16.77
C VAL A 70 7.06 -6.24 -16.59
N LEU A 71 6.97 -5.51 -15.49
CA LEU A 71 7.92 -4.46 -15.12
C LEU A 71 9.08 -5.03 -14.28
N PRO A 72 10.24 -4.38 -14.25
CA PRO A 72 11.26 -4.74 -13.27
C PRO A 72 10.75 -4.47 -11.85
N ASP A 73 11.23 -5.25 -10.88
CA ASP A 73 10.81 -5.15 -9.47
C ASP A 73 11.68 -4.19 -8.67
N GLY A 74 11.05 -3.44 -7.78
CA GLY A 74 11.68 -2.56 -6.79
C GLY A 74 11.38 -1.07 -6.98
N GLU A 75 11.48 -0.32 -5.88
CA GLU A 75 11.17 1.10 -5.79
C GLU A 75 11.99 1.97 -6.78
N LYS A 76 13.24 1.59 -7.06
CA LYS A 76 14.10 2.28 -8.04
C LYS A 76 13.54 2.31 -9.47
N PHE A 77 12.60 1.43 -9.77
CA PHE A 77 11.93 1.38 -11.08
C PHE A 77 10.59 2.10 -11.10
N LYS A 78 10.20 2.76 -10.02
CA LYS A 78 9.00 3.59 -9.96
C LYS A 78 9.26 4.93 -10.66
N THR A 79 9.42 4.93 -11.97
CA THR A 79 9.89 6.06 -12.79
C THR A 79 8.99 6.32 -14.00
N LEU A 80 9.12 7.50 -14.61
CA LEU A 80 8.45 7.84 -15.88
C LEU A 80 8.87 6.90 -17.02
N GLU A 81 10.12 6.43 -17.02
CA GLU A 81 10.60 5.46 -18.02
C GLU A 81 9.84 4.14 -17.91
N THR A 82 9.66 3.63 -16.69
CA THR A 82 8.91 2.40 -16.45
C THR A 82 7.42 2.58 -16.75
N LEU A 83 6.84 3.74 -16.41
CA LEU A 83 5.49 4.11 -16.79
C LEU A 83 5.29 4.07 -18.32
N ASN A 84 6.27 4.58 -19.09
CA ASN A 84 6.20 4.58 -20.55
C ASN A 84 6.13 3.16 -21.14
N LYS A 85 6.72 2.15 -20.48
CA LYS A 85 6.60 0.74 -20.91
C LYS A 85 5.13 0.26 -20.87
N VAL A 86 4.34 0.75 -19.91
CA VAL A 86 2.90 0.46 -19.84
C VAL A 86 2.17 1.11 -21.01
N PHE A 87 2.46 2.37 -21.32
CA PHE A 87 1.86 3.06 -22.47
C PHE A 87 2.23 2.38 -23.80
N ASP A 88 3.48 1.98 -23.97
CA ASP A 88 3.93 1.25 -25.15
C ASP A 88 3.16 -0.06 -25.34
N ALA A 89 2.95 -0.83 -24.26
CA ALA A 89 2.19 -2.07 -24.31
C ALA A 89 0.73 -1.81 -24.72
N LEU A 90 0.08 -0.81 -24.11
CA LEU A 90 -1.31 -0.43 -24.40
C LEU A 90 -1.46 0.00 -25.88
N MET A 91 -0.56 0.83 -26.39
CA MET A 91 -0.61 1.33 -27.77
C MET A 91 -0.30 0.22 -28.79
N LYS A 92 0.70 -0.62 -28.54
CA LYS A 92 1.03 -1.76 -29.42
C LYS A 92 -0.13 -2.74 -29.53
N ALA A 93 -0.83 -3.01 -28.43
CA ALA A 93 -2.00 -3.88 -28.38
C ALA A 93 -3.30 -3.18 -28.81
N LYS A 94 -3.24 -1.89 -29.20
CA LYS A 94 -4.39 -1.07 -29.67
C LYS A 94 -5.54 -1.02 -28.66
N PHE A 95 -5.22 -0.84 -27.40
CA PHE A 95 -6.20 -0.67 -26.33
C PHE A 95 -6.94 0.67 -26.47
N ASP A 96 -8.25 0.64 -26.33
CA ASP A 96 -9.10 1.83 -26.45
C ASP A 96 -9.49 2.39 -25.07
N ARG A 97 -10.34 3.42 -25.08
CA ARG A 97 -10.81 4.11 -23.85
C ARG A 97 -11.72 3.25 -22.95
N SER A 98 -12.23 2.13 -23.43
CA SER A 98 -13.06 1.21 -22.65
C SER A 98 -12.24 0.13 -21.94
N SER A 99 -10.90 0.16 -22.12
CA SER A 99 -10.00 -0.81 -21.52
C SER A 99 -9.97 -0.70 -19.99
N THR A 100 -9.64 -1.81 -19.35
CA THR A 100 -9.39 -1.85 -17.89
C THR A 100 -7.96 -2.31 -17.63
N LEU A 101 -7.22 -1.54 -16.83
CA LEU A 101 -5.91 -1.95 -16.33
C LEU A 101 -6.08 -2.70 -15.02
N VAL A 102 -5.29 -3.76 -14.83
CA VAL A 102 -5.26 -4.54 -13.58
C VAL A 102 -3.85 -4.49 -13.01
N ALA A 103 -3.69 -3.83 -11.87
CA ALA A 103 -2.45 -3.79 -11.12
C ALA A 103 -2.32 -5.05 -10.27
N LEU A 104 -1.45 -5.99 -10.65
CA LEU A 104 -1.17 -7.21 -9.90
C LEU A 104 0.22 -7.12 -9.27
N GLY A 105 0.31 -6.69 -8.00
CA GLY A 105 1.61 -6.51 -7.34
C GLY A 105 1.56 -5.66 -6.08
N GLY A 106 2.74 -5.26 -5.59
CA GLY A 106 2.89 -4.34 -4.47
C GLY A 106 2.57 -2.89 -4.83
N GLY A 107 2.88 -1.97 -3.91
CA GLY A 107 2.59 -0.54 -4.04
C GLY A 107 3.19 0.10 -5.30
N VAL A 108 4.40 -0.26 -5.69
CA VAL A 108 5.07 0.24 -6.92
C VAL A 108 4.23 -0.06 -8.16
N VAL A 109 3.76 -1.31 -8.29
CA VAL A 109 2.92 -1.73 -9.42
C VAL A 109 1.57 -1.01 -9.37
N GLY A 110 0.96 -0.90 -8.18
CA GLY A 110 -0.30 -0.18 -7.98
C GLY A 110 -0.22 1.28 -8.42
N ASP A 111 0.81 1.99 -7.96
CA ASP A 111 1.01 3.41 -8.23
C ASP A 111 1.30 3.70 -9.72
N ILE A 112 2.20 2.92 -10.35
CA ILE A 112 2.49 3.05 -11.79
C ILE A 112 1.24 2.75 -12.62
N THR A 113 0.51 1.69 -12.29
CA THR A 113 -0.69 1.30 -13.05
C THR A 113 -1.80 2.31 -12.91
N GLY A 114 -2.04 2.80 -11.69
CA GLY A 114 -3.05 3.82 -11.44
C GLY A 114 -2.72 5.14 -12.16
N PHE A 115 -1.45 5.56 -12.19
CA PHE A 115 -1.03 6.74 -12.92
C PHE A 115 -1.08 6.53 -14.44
N ALA A 116 -0.74 5.33 -14.92
CA ALA A 116 -0.95 4.96 -16.32
C ALA A 116 -2.44 5.06 -16.68
N ALA A 117 -3.33 4.51 -15.85
CA ALA A 117 -4.77 4.55 -16.07
C ALA A 117 -5.31 5.99 -16.08
N ALA A 118 -4.84 6.84 -15.17
CA ALA A 118 -5.24 8.25 -15.11
C ALA A 118 -4.86 9.03 -16.37
N SER A 119 -3.74 8.67 -17.01
CA SER A 119 -3.15 9.41 -18.12
C SER A 119 -3.50 8.86 -19.49
N TYR A 120 -3.61 7.52 -19.62
CA TYR A 120 -3.92 6.86 -20.88
C TYR A 120 -5.33 7.22 -21.37
N GLN A 121 -5.47 7.63 -22.64
CA GLN A 121 -6.75 8.06 -23.24
C GLN A 121 -7.51 9.11 -22.40
N ARG A 122 -6.84 9.88 -21.55
CA ARG A 122 -7.36 10.85 -20.55
C ARG A 122 -8.18 10.20 -19.43
N GLY A 123 -7.93 8.95 -19.15
CA GLY A 123 -8.53 8.17 -18.09
C GLY A 123 -9.19 6.90 -18.59
N VAL A 124 -8.71 5.76 -18.11
CA VAL A 124 -9.31 4.43 -18.31
C VAL A 124 -9.50 3.77 -16.94
N ASN A 125 -10.39 2.80 -16.84
CA ASN A 125 -10.62 2.12 -15.58
C ASN A 125 -9.40 1.33 -15.12
N PHE A 126 -9.23 1.21 -13.78
CA PHE A 126 -8.26 0.27 -13.24
C PHE A 126 -8.78 -0.44 -11.98
N ILE A 127 -8.23 -1.61 -11.73
CA ILE A 127 -8.50 -2.47 -10.57
C ILE A 127 -7.16 -2.75 -9.91
N GLN A 128 -7.11 -2.75 -8.58
CA GLN A 128 -5.92 -3.13 -7.83
C GLN A 128 -6.07 -4.54 -7.23
N ILE A 129 -5.02 -5.33 -7.38
CA ILE A 129 -4.84 -6.63 -6.73
C ILE A 129 -3.50 -6.56 -5.96
N PRO A 130 -3.51 -5.98 -4.74
CA PRO A 130 -2.31 -5.79 -3.96
C PRO A 130 -1.80 -7.13 -3.39
N THR A 131 -0.50 -7.39 -3.51
CA THR A 131 0.13 -8.67 -3.13
C THR A 131 1.11 -8.58 -1.96
N THR A 132 1.38 -7.38 -1.44
CA THR A 132 2.16 -7.19 -0.21
C THR A 132 1.27 -6.68 0.91
N LEU A 133 1.57 -6.98 2.18
CA LEU A 133 0.76 -6.50 3.30
C LEU A 133 0.68 -4.97 3.30
N LEU A 134 1.80 -4.29 3.10
CA LEU A 134 1.84 -2.82 2.99
C LEU A 134 0.85 -2.30 1.93
N SER A 135 0.82 -2.91 0.75
CA SER A 135 -0.11 -2.48 -0.30
C SER A 135 -1.56 -2.83 0.03
N GLN A 136 -1.81 -3.93 0.71
CA GLN A 136 -3.15 -4.35 1.12
C GLN A 136 -3.77 -3.42 2.15
N VAL A 137 -2.99 -2.94 3.12
CA VAL A 137 -3.49 -2.11 4.22
C VAL A 137 -3.36 -0.62 3.99
N ASP A 138 -2.48 -0.20 3.07
CA ASP A 138 -2.15 1.21 2.89
C ASP A 138 -2.22 1.66 1.43
N SER A 139 -1.24 1.40 0.57
CA SER A 139 -1.10 2.09 -0.72
C SER A 139 -2.25 1.87 -1.71
N SER A 140 -3.01 0.76 -1.61
CA SER A 140 -4.19 0.51 -2.46
C SER A 140 -5.42 1.35 -2.11
N VAL A 141 -5.41 2.08 -1.00
CA VAL A 141 -6.56 2.86 -0.52
C VAL A 141 -6.28 4.35 -0.63
N GLY A 142 -7.21 5.10 -1.24
CA GLY A 142 -7.16 6.57 -1.27
C GLY A 142 -6.59 7.19 -2.54
N GLY A 143 -6.37 6.39 -3.60
CA GLY A 143 -6.17 6.85 -4.97
C GLY A 143 -4.90 7.66 -5.25
N LYS A 144 -3.92 7.68 -4.35
CA LYS A 144 -2.61 8.25 -4.64
C LYS A 144 -1.90 7.36 -5.65
N THR A 145 -1.59 7.86 -6.82
CA THR A 145 -0.87 7.15 -7.88
C THR A 145 0.24 8.03 -8.40
N GLY A 146 1.34 7.45 -8.85
CA GLY A 146 2.44 8.26 -9.34
C GLY A 146 3.77 7.53 -9.46
N VAL A 147 4.79 8.31 -9.77
CA VAL A 147 6.16 7.86 -9.95
C VAL A 147 7.13 8.80 -9.23
N ASN A 148 8.34 8.31 -9.02
CA ASN A 148 9.43 9.08 -8.46
C ASN A 148 10.10 9.93 -9.54
N HIS A 149 10.67 11.02 -9.11
CA HIS A 149 11.55 11.87 -9.91
C HIS A 149 12.92 11.94 -9.24
N GLU A 150 13.97 12.27 -9.96
CA GLU A 150 15.34 12.42 -9.42
C GLU A 150 15.40 13.43 -8.25
N LEU A 151 14.53 14.45 -8.29
CA LEU A 151 14.47 15.52 -7.29
C LEU A 151 13.49 15.23 -6.14
N GLY A 152 12.75 14.11 -6.16
CA GLY A 152 11.80 13.82 -5.09
C GLY A 152 10.97 12.56 -5.32
N LYS A 153 10.70 11.85 -4.21
CA LYS A 153 9.85 10.64 -4.20
C LYS A 153 8.38 11.03 -4.34
N ASN A 154 7.63 10.31 -5.18
CA ASN A 154 6.18 10.46 -5.37
C ASN A 154 5.69 11.87 -5.82
N MET A 155 6.56 12.67 -6.43
CA MET A 155 6.24 14.05 -6.81
C MET A 155 5.42 14.18 -8.09
N VAL A 156 5.40 13.15 -8.93
CA VAL A 156 4.69 13.15 -10.21
C VAL A 156 3.60 12.10 -10.18
N GLY A 157 2.34 12.51 -10.26
CA GLY A 157 1.22 11.57 -10.16
C GLY A 157 -0.14 12.21 -10.24
N ALA A 158 -1.17 11.42 -9.93
CA ALA A 158 -2.56 11.84 -9.93
C ALA A 158 -3.32 11.18 -8.76
N PHE A 159 -4.35 11.87 -8.26
CA PHE A 159 -5.38 11.23 -7.45
C PHE A 159 -6.37 10.53 -8.39
N TYR A 160 -6.28 9.20 -8.47
CA TYR A 160 -7.11 8.41 -9.35
C TYR A 160 -7.62 7.16 -8.63
N GLN A 161 -8.95 7.08 -8.44
CA GLN A 161 -9.56 6.01 -7.66
C GLN A 161 -9.75 4.74 -8.49
N PRO A 162 -9.45 3.54 -7.95
CA PRO A 162 -9.72 2.28 -8.63
C PRO A 162 -11.23 2.00 -8.69
N LYS A 163 -11.64 1.12 -9.62
CA LYS A 163 -13.03 0.63 -9.66
C LYS A 163 -13.31 -0.46 -8.64
N ALA A 164 -12.27 -1.14 -8.18
CA ALA A 164 -12.29 -2.07 -7.07
C ALA A 164 -10.85 -2.34 -6.58
N VAL A 165 -10.73 -2.76 -5.33
CA VAL A 165 -9.53 -3.37 -4.77
C VAL A 165 -9.88 -4.79 -4.36
N ILE A 166 -9.08 -5.78 -4.79
CA ILE A 166 -9.29 -7.20 -4.51
C ILE A 166 -8.10 -7.71 -3.74
N ILE A 167 -8.28 -7.90 -2.44
CA ILE A 167 -7.24 -8.29 -1.49
C ILE A 167 -7.39 -9.77 -1.19
N ASP A 168 -6.55 -10.57 -1.83
CA ASP A 168 -6.44 -12.01 -1.55
C ASP A 168 -5.35 -12.23 -0.50
N ALA A 169 -5.76 -12.59 0.72
CA ALA A 169 -4.86 -12.83 1.82
C ALA A 169 -3.88 -14.01 1.58
N ASP A 170 -4.18 -14.89 0.60
CA ASP A 170 -3.29 -16.00 0.25
C ASP A 170 -2.04 -15.52 -0.48
N THR A 171 -2.04 -14.32 -1.07
CA THR A 171 -0.84 -13.73 -1.68
C THR A 171 0.26 -13.45 -0.65
N LEU A 172 -0.10 -13.29 0.63
CA LEU A 172 0.87 -13.09 1.71
C LEU A 172 1.66 -14.35 2.05
N ASP A 173 1.23 -15.55 1.62
CA ASP A 173 1.97 -16.79 1.88
C ASP A 173 3.31 -16.85 1.12
N THR A 174 3.40 -16.14 0.02
CA THR A 174 4.63 -16.03 -0.79
C THR A 174 5.45 -14.78 -0.47
N LEU A 175 4.95 -13.90 0.41
CA LEU A 175 5.66 -12.70 0.82
C LEU A 175 6.77 -13.05 1.82
N SER A 176 7.96 -12.45 1.68
CA SER A 176 9.05 -12.65 2.63
C SER A 176 8.65 -12.18 4.04
N ASN A 177 9.25 -12.75 5.08
CA ASN A 177 8.97 -12.33 6.46
C ASN A 177 9.34 -10.86 6.69
N GLN A 178 10.43 -10.40 6.09
CA GLN A 178 10.86 -9.01 6.22
C GLN A 178 9.83 -8.03 5.62
N GLU A 179 9.32 -8.30 4.42
CA GLU A 179 8.28 -7.48 3.79
C GLU A 179 6.94 -7.57 4.54
N TYR A 180 6.64 -8.74 5.12
CA TYR A 180 5.46 -8.91 5.95
C TYR A 180 5.55 -8.05 7.23
N SER A 181 6.68 -8.14 7.96
CA SER A 181 6.95 -7.29 9.12
C SER A 181 6.92 -5.81 8.76
N ALA A 182 7.52 -5.39 7.63
CA ALA A 182 7.45 -4.02 7.18
C ALA A 182 6.00 -3.55 6.98
N GLY A 183 5.12 -4.40 6.43
CA GLY A 183 3.69 -4.10 6.32
C GLY A 183 2.99 -3.99 7.68
N MET A 184 3.44 -4.74 8.70
CA MET A 184 2.90 -4.65 10.06
C MET A 184 3.12 -3.29 10.72
N ALA A 185 4.15 -2.54 10.35
CA ALA A 185 4.36 -1.18 10.85
C ALA A 185 3.14 -0.29 10.53
N GLU A 186 2.61 -0.37 9.30
CA GLU A 186 1.42 0.37 8.91
C GLU A 186 0.14 -0.14 9.61
N VAL A 187 0.01 -1.46 9.81
CA VAL A 187 -1.10 -2.03 10.59
C VAL A 187 -1.09 -1.49 12.02
N ILE A 188 0.05 -1.53 12.71
CA ILE A 188 0.22 -1.05 14.08
C ILE A 188 -0.02 0.46 14.16
N LYS A 189 0.42 1.23 13.18
CA LYS A 189 0.15 2.67 13.08
C LYS A 189 -1.33 2.99 13.20
N TYR A 190 -2.22 2.24 12.53
CA TYR A 190 -3.67 2.46 12.66
C TYR A 190 -4.19 2.25 14.07
N GLY A 191 -3.62 1.30 14.83
CA GLY A 191 -3.94 1.12 16.24
C GLY A 191 -3.62 2.36 17.08
N PHE A 192 -2.48 3.02 16.81
CA PHE A 192 -2.08 4.26 17.49
C PHE A 192 -2.88 5.50 17.06
N LEU A 193 -3.51 5.49 15.89
CA LEU A 193 -4.29 6.61 15.38
C LEU A 193 -5.72 6.72 15.96
N GLY A 194 -5.91 6.26 17.20
CA GLY A 194 -7.16 6.41 17.97
C GLY A 194 -8.12 5.24 17.85
N ASN A 195 -7.65 4.06 17.45
CA ASN A 195 -8.42 2.82 17.47
C ASN A 195 -7.89 1.88 18.57
N ALA A 196 -8.23 2.21 19.84
CA ALA A 196 -7.74 1.48 21.01
C ALA A 196 -8.16 0.00 21.02
N ASP A 197 -9.37 -0.31 20.55
CA ASP A 197 -9.85 -1.70 20.45
C ASP A 197 -9.02 -2.49 19.44
N PHE A 198 -8.67 -1.86 18.31
CA PHE A 198 -7.82 -2.46 17.31
C PHE A 198 -6.41 -2.69 17.83
N LEU A 199 -5.82 -1.71 18.55
CA LEU A 199 -4.52 -1.86 19.19
C LEU A 199 -4.52 -3.01 20.18
N SER A 200 -5.53 -3.09 21.05
CA SER A 200 -5.66 -4.19 22.03
C SER A 200 -5.78 -5.55 21.35
N MET A 201 -6.53 -5.63 20.25
CA MET A 201 -6.63 -6.85 19.45
C MET A 201 -5.29 -7.26 18.84
N LEU A 202 -4.51 -6.30 18.33
CA LEU A 202 -3.16 -6.55 17.79
C LEU A 202 -2.24 -7.08 18.90
N GLU A 203 -2.19 -6.44 20.07
CA GLU A 203 -1.34 -6.84 21.19
C GLU A 203 -1.61 -8.26 21.68
N VAL A 204 -2.88 -8.62 21.80
CA VAL A 204 -3.29 -9.97 22.27
C VAL A 204 -2.97 -11.05 21.23
N ASN A 205 -3.03 -10.73 19.93
CA ASN A 205 -2.93 -11.72 18.87
C ASN A 205 -1.64 -11.63 18.05
N ILE A 206 -0.66 -10.82 18.44
CA ILE A 206 0.51 -10.49 17.59
C ILE A 206 1.26 -11.73 17.11
N GLU A 207 1.48 -12.74 17.97
CA GLU A 207 2.18 -13.98 17.60
C GLU A 207 1.39 -14.77 16.53
N SER A 208 0.07 -14.84 16.68
CA SER A 208 -0.81 -15.51 15.72
C SER A 208 -0.89 -14.74 14.38
N ILE A 209 -0.82 -13.42 14.43
CA ILE A 209 -0.76 -12.55 13.25
C ILE A 209 0.57 -12.76 12.53
N MET A 210 1.68 -12.74 13.26
CA MET A 210 3.01 -12.95 12.69
C MET A 210 3.18 -14.37 12.12
N SER A 211 2.48 -15.36 12.66
CA SER A 211 2.39 -16.71 12.09
C SER A 211 1.39 -16.83 10.92
N ARG A 212 0.83 -15.72 10.46
CA ARG A 212 -0.07 -15.61 9.30
C ARG A 212 -1.38 -16.38 9.42
N LYS A 213 -1.99 -16.42 10.61
CA LYS A 213 -3.32 -17.01 10.80
C LYS A 213 -4.36 -16.25 9.97
N LYS A 214 -4.96 -16.90 8.98
CA LYS A 214 -5.78 -16.25 7.92
C LYS A 214 -6.93 -15.40 8.45
N ASP A 215 -7.67 -15.89 9.44
CA ASP A 215 -8.79 -15.12 10.00
C ASP A 215 -8.33 -13.80 10.62
N LEU A 216 -7.18 -13.80 11.31
CA LEU A 216 -6.60 -12.59 11.89
C LEU A 216 -6.00 -11.68 10.82
N ILE A 217 -5.38 -12.23 9.76
CA ILE A 217 -4.90 -11.43 8.62
C ILE A 217 -6.07 -10.69 7.97
N ILE A 218 -7.17 -11.37 7.68
CA ILE A 218 -8.37 -10.74 7.10
C ILE A 218 -8.90 -9.64 8.03
N GLU A 219 -8.87 -9.88 9.35
CA GLU A 219 -9.32 -8.91 10.34
C GLU A 219 -8.45 -7.65 10.39
N ILE A 220 -7.11 -7.82 10.43
CA ILE A 220 -6.18 -6.66 10.46
C ILE A 220 -6.25 -5.85 9.17
N ILE A 221 -6.34 -6.51 8.01
CA ILE A 221 -6.50 -5.83 6.73
C ILE A 221 -7.81 -5.04 6.70
N PHE A 222 -8.92 -5.66 7.12
CA PHE A 222 -10.23 -5.01 7.14
C PHE A 222 -10.24 -3.76 8.02
N ASN A 223 -9.71 -3.86 9.26
CA ASN A 223 -9.67 -2.72 10.18
C ASN A 223 -8.75 -1.61 9.67
N SER A 224 -7.57 -1.93 9.15
CA SER A 224 -6.65 -0.95 8.56
C SER A 224 -7.29 -0.22 7.36
N CYS A 225 -7.88 -0.96 6.42
CA CYS A 225 -8.59 -0.37 5.29
C CYS A 225 -9.78 0.49 5.73
N LYS A 226 -10.54 0.07 6.76
CA LYS A 226 -11.68 0.81 7.31
C LYS A 226 -11.24 2.14 7.92
N ASP A 227 -10.17 2.13 8.73
CA ASP A 227 -9.66 3.35 9.35
C ASP A 227 -9.09 4.30 8.30
N LYS A 228 -8.35 3.78 7.31
CA LYS A 228 -7.86 4.60 6.20
C LYS A 228 -9.01 5.16 5.37
N ALA A 229 -9.97 4.35 4.98
CA ALA A 229 -11.13 4.79 4.19
C ALA A 229 -11.90 5.92 4.88
N ARG A 230 -12.09 5.83 6.22
CA ARG A 230 -12.71 6.90 7.02
C ARG A 230 -11.95 8.21 6.93
N ILE A 231 -10.62 8.18 7.01
CA ILE A 231 -9.79 9.39 6.93
C ILE A 231 -9.77 9.93 5.50
N VAL A 232 -9.68 9.08 4.49
CA VAL A 232 -9.72 9.45 3.08
C VAL A 232 -11.07 10.09 2.69
N ALA A 233 -12.19 9.55 3.19
CA ALA A 233 -13.52 10.14 2.96
C ALA A 233 -13.65 11.56 3.52
N LEU A 234 -12.93 11.88 4.60
CA LEU A 234 -12.91 13.22 5.20
C LEU A 234 -11.95 14.17 4.49
N ASP A 235 -10.92 13.64 3.80
CA ASP A 235 -9.85 14.45 3.20
C ASP A 235 -9.19 13.70 2.04
N GLU A 236 -9.89 13.60 0.88
CA GLU A 236 -9.40 12.87 -0.30
C GLU A 236 -8.02 13.39 -0.77
N PHE A 237 -7.81 14.71 -0.73
CA PHE A 237 -6.65 15.38 -1.32
C PHE A 237 -5.54 15.74 -0.31
N GLU A 238 -5.65 15.24 0.93
CA GLU A 238 -4.62 15.42 1.98
C GLU A 238 -4.30 16.89 2.27
N ARG A 239 -5.35 17.67 2.53
CA ARG A 239 -5.23 19.11 2.89
C ARG A 239 -5.32 19.38 4.39
N GLY A 240 -5.48 18.35 5.22
CA GLY A 240 -5.64 18.51 6.66
C GLY A 240 -5.63 17.19 7.43
N LYS A 241 -6.78 16.61 7.73
CA LYS A 241 -6.94 15.43 8.61
C LYS A 241 -6.16 14.20 8.16
N ARG A 242 -5.93 14.04 6.86
CA ARG A 242 -5.16 12.91 6.31
C ARG A 242 -3.68 12.95 6.74
N ALA A 243 -3.17 14.08 7.19
CA ALA A 243 -1.82 14.21 7.76
C ALA A 243 -1.60 13.31 8.99
N LEU A 244 -2.67 12.93 9.72
CA LEU A 244 -2.59 11.97 10.83
C LEU A 244 -2.01 10.61 10.38
N LEU A 245 -2.20 10.21 9.12
CA LEU A 245 -1.63 8.98 8.57
C LEU A 245 -0.10 9.01 8.48
N ASN A 246 0.52 10.16 8.69
CA ASN A 246 1.98 10.34 8.67
C ASN A 246 2.63 10.17 10.07
N LEU A 247 1.97 9.52 11.03
CA LEU A 247 2.60 9.16 12.30
C LEU A 247 3.88 8.35 12.04
N GLY A 248 5.01 8.79 12.61
CA GLY A 248 6.32 8.20 12.40
C GLY A 248 7.01 8.59 11.07
N HIS A 249 6.28 9.12 10.08
CA HIS A 249 6.82 9.38 8.73
C HIS A 249 7.86 10.49 8.67
N THR A 250 7.74 11.54 9.47
CA THR A 250 8.74 12.64 9.51
C THR A 250 10.13 12.09 9.85
N PHE A 251 10.22 11.28 10.89
CA PHE A 251 11.47 10.63 11.27
C PHE A 251 11.84 9.49 10.31
N GLY A 252 10.86 8.67 9.90
CA GLY A 252 11.07 7.54 8.99
C GLY A 252 11.64 7.98 7.64
N HIS A 253 11.09 9.02 7.00
CA HIS A 253 11.63 9.58 5.77
C HIS A 253 13.05 10.17 5.97
N GLY A 254 13.31 10.77 7.14
CA GLY A 254 14.65 11.21 7.52
C GLY A 254 15.64 10.05 7.54
N ILE A 255 15.23 8.89 8.07
CA ILE A 255 16.04 7.66 8.11
C ILE A 255 16.25 7.11 6.69
N GLU A 256 15.19 6.98 5.88
CA GLU A 256 15.29 6.53 4.47
C GLU A 256 16.28 7.40 3.68
N ASN A 257 16.24 8.72 3.86
CA ASN A 257 17.14 9.67 3.18
C ASN A 257 18.57 9.55 3.68
N ALA A 258 18.78 9.45 5.02
CA ALA A 258 20.10 9.40 5.65
C ALA A 258 20.91 8.17 5.24
N PHE A 259 20.25 7.01 5.15
CA PHE A 259 20.89 5.76 4.82
C PHE A 259 20.86 5.41 3.33
N GLY A 260 20.11 6.15 2.53
CA GLY A 260 19.84 5.86 1.14
C GLY A 260 18.77 4.77 0.97
N TYR A 261 18.02 4.87 -0.12
CA TYR A 261 16.93 3.94 -0.41
C TYR A 261 17.41 2.50 -0.53
N GLY A 262 16.70 1.58 0.13
CA GLY A 262 16.98 0.14 0.09
C GLY A 262 17.82 -0.39 1.27
N ASN A 263 18.35 0.47 2.15
CA ASN A 263 19.02 0.02 3.38
C ASN A 263 18.05 -0.29 4.52
N TYR A 264 16.90 0.36 4.53
CA TYR A 264 15.72 0.03 5.35
C TYR A 264 14.53 -0.13 4.43
N LEU A 265 13.67 -1.10 4.71
CA LEU A 265 12.33 -1.11 4.13
C LEU A 265 11.52 0.05 4.71
N HIS A 266 10.53 0.55 3.95
CA HIS A 266 9.69 1.66 4.39
C HIS A 266 9.12 1.43 5.80
N GLY A 267 8.48 0.29 6.05
CA GLY A 267 7.91 -0.02 7.36
C GLY A 267 8.94 -0.15 8.49
N GLU A 268 10.17 -0.57 8.18
CA GLU A 268 11.27 -0.58 9.18
C GLU A 268 11.62 0.86 9.60
N ALA A 269 11.74 1.78 8.64
CA ALA A 269 12.00 3.19 8.92
C ALA A 269 10.83 3.86 9.67
N ILE A 270 9.57 3.54 9.29
CA ILE A 270 8.37 4.05 9.98
C ILE A 270 8.27 3.50 11.40
N SER A 271 8.64 2.24 11.64
CA SER A 271 8.69 1.67 12.99
C SER A 271 9.60 2.48 13.92
N ILE A 272 10.84 2.70 13.52
CA ILE A 272 11.80 3.55 14.27
C ILE A 272 11.22 4.96 14.43
N GLY A 273 10.63 5.51 13.37
CA GLY A 273 10.01 6.82 13.39
C GLY A 273 8.85 6.93 14.38
N MET A 274 8.04 5.89 14.56
CA MET A 274 6.97 5.86 15.57
C MET A 274 7.53 5.84 16.99
N VAL A 275 8.61 5.10 17.24
CA VAL A 275 9.30 5.11 18.55
C VAL A 275 9.86 6.49 18.85
N MET A 276 10.54 7.14 17.89
CA MET A 276 11.05 8.50 18.05
C MET A 276 9.91 9.50 18.33
N ALA A 277 8.78 9.39 17.64
CA ALA A 277 7.61 10.22 17.88
C ALA A 277 7.00 9.98 19.27
N ALA A 278 7.01 8.75 19.77
CA ALA A 278 6.53 8.41 21.11
C ALA A 278 7.44 9.02 22.20
N TYR A 279 8.76 8.93 22.05
CA TYR A 279 9.70 9.60 22.98
C TYR A 279 9.53 11.12 22.96
N LEU A 280 9.40 11.75 21.80
CA LEU A 280 9.14 13.18 21.70
C LEU A 280 7.82 13.56 22.40
N SER A 281 6.75 12.78 22.19
CA SER A 281 5.47 12.98 22.88
C SER A 281 5.59 12.82 24.40
N MET A 282 6.45 11.94 24.89
CA MET A 282 6.73 11.77 26.31
C MET A 282 7.48 13.00 26.86
N ASP A 283 8.49 13.49 26.16
CA ASP A 283 9.25 14.69 26.57
C ASP A 283 8.37 15.94 26.61
N GLU A 284 7.36 16.03 25.73
CA GLU A 284 6.33 17.10 25.72
C GLU A 284 5.22 16.86 26.76
N GLY A 285 5.26 15.76 27.51
CA GLY A 285 4.30 15.43 28.57
C GLY A 285 2.93 14.90 28.11
N HIS A 286 2.84 14.42 26.86
CA HIS A 286 1.61 13.85 26.29
C HIS A 286 1.50 12.35 26.47
N LEU A 287 2.62 11.64 26.61
CA LEU A 287 2.68 10.19 26.87
C LEU A 287 3.45 9.92 28.17
N SER A 288 3.11 8.82 28.82
CA SER A 288 3.89 8.28 29.93
C SER A 288 5.05 7.41 29.39
N HIS A 289 6.05 7.14 30.24
CA HIS A 289 7.09 6.17 29.90
C HIS A 289 6.53 4.76 29.63
N GLU A 290 5.44 4.40 30.32
CA GLU A 290 4.76 3.12 30.12
C GLU A 290 4.12 3.02 28.72
N ASP A 291 3.56 4.13 28.21
CA ASP A 291 3.06 4.20 26.83
C ASP A 291 4.17 4.00 25.80
N VAL A 292 5.35 4.58 26.00
CA VAL A 292 6.50 4.41 25.11
C VAL A 292 6.95 2.93 25.11
N LEU A 293 7.08 2.31 26.28
CA LEU A 293 7.41 0.88 26.37
C LEU A 293 6.39 -0.01 25.67
N ARG A 294 5.12 0.37 25.71
CA ARG A 294 4.04 -0.33 25.00
C ARG A 294 4.23 -0.24 23.48
N VAL A 295 4.60 0.94 22.96
CA VAL A 295 4.92 1.14 21.53
C VAL A 295 6.10 0.25 21.12
N GLU A 296 7.20 0.29 21.87
CA GLU A 296 8.38 -0.53 21.58
C GLU A 296 8.06 -2.02 21.61
N SER A 297 7.29 -2.46 22.59
CA SER A 297 6.92 -3.87 22.77
C SER A 297 6.15 -4.43 21.58
N ILE A 298 5.12 -3.74 21.09
CA ILE A 298 4.33 -4.26 19.97
C ILE A 298 5.12 -4.26 18.66
N LEU A 299 5.95 -3.25 18.42
CA LEU A 299 6.81 -3.17 17.24
C LEU A 299 7.86 -4.28 17.24
N SER A 300 8.53 -4.51 18.39
CA SER A 300 9.50 -5.60 18.54
C SER A 300 8.88 -6.97 18.36
N LYS A 301 7.65 -7.20 18.87
CA LYS A 301 6.91 -8.46 18.68
C LYS A 301 6.46 -8.67 17.22
N ALA A 302 6.42 -7.62 16.42
CA ALA A 302 6.18 -7.68 14.99
C ALA A 302 7.47 -7.83 14.17
N ASP A 303 8.60 -8.20 14.78
CA ASP A 303 9.93 -8.32 14.18
C ASP A 303 10.40 -7.01 13.49
N LEU A 304 9.98 -5.86 14.02
CA LEU A 304 10.33 -4.54 13.51
C LEU A 304 11.48 -3.93 14.35
N PRO A 305 12.39 -3.17 13.71
CA PRO A 305 13.41 -2.44 14.45
C PRO A 305 12.78 -1.27 15.23
N ILE A 306 13.25 -1.09 16.46
CA ILE A 306 12.85 0.01 17.35
C ILE A 306 13.96 1.04 17.55
N ASP A 307 15.16 0.78 17.00
CA ASP A 307 16.31 1.64 17.12
C ASP A 307 17.14 1.63 15.82
N ILE A 308 17.94 2.67 15.66
CA ILE A 308 18.82 2.86 14.50
C ILE A 308 20.12 2.10 14.74
N LYS A 309 20.39 1.11 13.89
CA LYS A 309 21.60 0.25 14.01
C LYS A 309 22.93 0.96 13.70
N LYS A 310 22.91 2.20 13.16
CA LYS A 310 24.09 2.98 12.79
C LYS A 310 23.89 4.43 13.20
N SER A 311 24.97 5.12 13.60
CA SER A 311 24.93 6.57 13.90
C SER A 311 24.54 7.37 12.65
N ILE A 312 23.57 8.26 12.80
CA ILE A 312 23.18 9.22 11.77
C ILE A 312 23.86 10.56 12.04
N ASP A 313 24.41 11.19 11.01
CA ASP A 313 24.83 12.57 11.08
C ASP A 313 23.61 13.46 11.25
N ARG A 314 23.57 14.24 12.35
CA ARG A 314 22.47 15.17 12.65
C ARG A 314 22.20 16.16 11.50
N ALA A 315 23.22 16.52 10.72
CA ALA A 315 23.07 17.40 9.57
C ALA A 315 22.07 16.87 8.53
N VAL A 316 21.93 15.55 8.38
CA VAL A 316 21.04 14.94 7.37
C VAL A 316 19.56 15.24 7.67
N PHE A 317 19.16 15.29 8.94
CA PHE A 317 17.79 15.63 9.31
C PHE A 317 17.43 17.10 9.01
N TYR A 318 18.41 17.99 8.99
CA TYR A 318 18.19 19.43 8.74
C TYR A 318 18.32 19.82 7.27
N THR A 319 19.04 19.04 6.45
CA THR A 319 19.30 19.38 5.04
C THR A 319 18.24 18.83 4.07
N HIS A 320 17.37 17.93 4.53
CA HIS A 320 16.26 17.41 3.76
C HIS A 320 14.96 17.61 4.56
N PRO A 321 14.49 18.86 4.70
CA PRO A 321 13.13 19.05 5.19
C PRO A 321 12.21 18.26 4.24
N GLU A 322 11.17 17.63 4.79
CA GLU A 322 10.06 17.16 3.94
C GLU A 322 9.75 18.29 2.95
N PRO A 323 9.53 17.98 1.66
CA PRO A 323 9.09 19.01 0.74
C PRO A 323 7.88 19.67 1.41
N THR A 324 8.11 20.89 1.90
CA THR A 324 7.07 21.68 2.57
C THR A 324 5.93 21.73 1.57
N ARG A 325 4.85 21.03 1.90
CA ARG A 325 3.64 21.13 1.12
C ARG A 325 3.27 22.59 1.11
N PRO A 326 3.07 23.22 -0.05
CA PRO A 326 2.47 24.53 -0.07
C PRO A 326 1.11 24.39 0.64
N TYR A 327 0.90 25.14 1.65
CA TYR A 327 -0.32 25.24 2.45
C TYR A 327 -1.53 25.59 1.57
#